data_08683117a673517bf8cbc1498eea27a0
#
_entry.id   08683117a673517bf8cbc1498eea27a0
#
_cell.length_a   1.000
_cell.length_b   1.000
_cell.length_c   1.000
_cell.angle_alpha   90.00
_cell.angle_beta   90.00
_cell.angle_gamma   90.00
#
_symmetry.space_group_name_H-M   'P 1'
#
loop_
_entity.id
_entity.type
_entity.pdbx_description
1 polymer ?
#
loop_
_entity_poly.entity_id
_entity_poly.type
_entity_poly.pdbx_seq_one_letter_code
_entity_poly.pdbx_strand_id
1 'polypeptide(L)'
;MNKYFVIIKLNHKFENQKSLEGKKISKIVSSISPLDFIRLLKNADNKVNPRTATVNPVVRSIEETLTVSPELYFFKTKGLLISTQSCETLERNRVKLSFNDSQTEGVMDGGHNAFAIGRFIYKKLYGECKFKEWKELKAFWDNEENYADLEKRYR
;
A
#
# COMPACT_ATOMS: atom_id res chain seq x y z
N MET A 1 -5.87 -22.45 5.77
CA MET A 1 -5.70 -20.98 5.75
C MET A 1 -4.54 -20.62 4.84
N ASN A 2 -4.83 -19.92 3.76
CA ASN A 2 -3.77 -19.44 2.90
C ASN A 2 -3.06 -18.28 3.60
N LYS A 3 -1.79 -18.50 3.93
CA LYS A 3 -0.96 -17.41 4.47
C LYS A 3 -0.48 -16.57 3.30
N TYR A 4 -0.90 -15.32 3.28
CA TYR A 4 -0.39 -14.36 2.31
C TYR A 4 0.81 -13.65 2.89
N PHE A 5 1.89 -13.58 2.14
CA PHE A 5 3.05 -12.80 2.53
C PHE A 5 3.56 -12.01 1.34
N VAL A 6 4.23 -10.91 1.62
CA VAL A 6 4.88 -10.08 0.62
C VAL A 6 6.26 -9.66 1.13
N ILE A 7 7.23 -9.64 0.22
CA ILE A 7 8.57 -9.12 0.51
C ILE A 7 8.70 -7.79 -0.21
N ILE A 8 8.99 -6.74 0.54
CA ILE A 8 9.19 -5.39 0.01
C ILE A 8 10.53 -4.84 0.47
N LYS A 9 11.08 -3.92 -0.31
CA LYS A 9 12.32 -3.21 0.04
C LYS A 9 11.99 -1.86 0.65
N LEU A 10 12.58 -1.58 1.81
CA LEU A 10 12.47 -0.29 2.47
C LEU A 10 13.61 0.61 2.01
N ASN A 11 13.31 1.88 1.68
CA ASN A 11 14.34 2.84 1.32
C ASN A 11 15.18 3.26 2.54
N HIS A 12 14.56 3.27 3.71
CA HIS A 12 15.19 3.48 5.00
C HIS A 12 14.31 2.83 6.06
N LYS A 13 14.78 2.75 7.29
CA LYS A 13 14.03 2.10 8.36
C LYS A 13 14.26 2.80 9.69
N PHE A 14 13.17 3.31 10.27
CA PHE A 14 13.11 3.77 11.65
C PHE A 14 12.19 2.83 12.42
N GLU A 15 12.71 2.19 13.45
CA GLU A 15 11.95 1.20 14.22
C GLU A 15 11.95 1.55 15.70
N ASN A 16 10.75 1.59 16.27
CA ASN A 16 10.53 1.70 17.70
C ASN A 16 9.86 0.43 18.19
N GLN A 17 10.35 -0.10 19.31
CA GLN A 17 9.83 -1.32 19.92
C GLN A 17 9.42 -1.06 21.36
N LYS A 18 8.35 -1.71 21.78
CA LYS A 18 7.87 -1.66 23.17
C LYS A 18 7.27 -3.00 23.56
N SER A 19 7.57 -3.42 24.78
CA SER A 19 6.91 -4.59 25.37
C SER A 19 5.68 -4.16 26.16
N LEU A 20 4.53 -4.74 25.83
CA LEU A 20 3.28 -4.54 26.54
C LEU A 20 2.70 -5.90 26.91
N GLU A 21 2.50 -6.14 28.20
CA GLU A 21 1.90 -7.37 28.71
C GLU A 21 2.58 -8.65 28.16
N GLY A 22 3.92 -8.63 28.10
CA GLY A 22 4.70 -9.75 27.59
C GLY A 22 4.74 -9.86 26.06
N LYS A 23 4.09 -8.97 25.36
CA LYS A 23 4.09 -8.93 23.89
C LYS A 23 4.94 -7.78 23.38
N LYS A 24 5.72 -8.05 22.34
CA LYS A 24 6.54 -7.04 21.68
C LYS A 24 5.75 -6.37 20.55
N ILE A 25 5.66 -5.05 20.64
CA ILE A 25 5.02 -4.24 19.61
C ILE A 25 6.11 -3.41 18.93
N SER A 26 6.13 -3.41 17.60
CA SER A 26 7.07 -2.62 16.80
C SER A 26 6.32 -1.68 15.88
N LYS A 27 6.87 -0.49 15.71
CA LYS A 27 6.42 0.45 14.68
C LYS A 27 7.61 0.76 13.76
N ILE A 28 7.42 0.51 12.46
CA ILE A 28 8.43 0.80 11.44
C ILE A 28 7.90 1.93 10.57
N VAL A 29 8.73 2.96 10.37
CA VAL A 29 8.44 4.07 9.46
C VAL A 29 9.45 4.03 8.33
N SER A 30 8.96 4.06 7.09
CA SER A 30 9.80 3.99 5.90
C SER A 30 9.11 4.61 4.70
N SER A 31 9.84 4.70 3.60
CA SER A 31 9.28 4.91 2.26
C SER A 31 9.61 3.72 1.38
N ILE A 32 8.73 3.47 0.41
CA ILE A 32 8.87 2.33 -0.52
C ILE A 32 8.66 2.80 -1.95
N SER A 33 9.14 2.00 -2.91
CA SER A 33 8.92 2.29 -4.33
C SER A 33 7.47 2.05 -4.73
N PRO A 34 6.99 2.65 -5.83
CA PRO A 34 5.66 2.37 -6.35
C PRO A 34 5.42 0.89 -6.68
N LEU A 35 6.42 0.18 -7.16
CA LEU A 35 6.28 -1.26 -7.44
C LEU A 35 6.07 -2.06 -6.16
N ASP A 36 6.85 -1.77 -5.12
CA ASP A 36 6.67 -2.41 -3.81
C ASP A 36 5.33 -2.02 -3.18
N PHE A 37 4.85 -0.81 -3.42
CA PHE A 37 3.51 -0.38 -3.02
C PHE A 37 2.42 -1.25 -3.66
N ILE A 38 2.52 -1.53 -4.94
CA ILE A 38 1.57 -2.40 -5.64
C ILE A 38 1.60 -3.82 -5.05
N ARG A 39 2.81 -4.36 -4.83
CA ARG A 39 2.99 -5.68 -4.21
C ARG A 39 2.38 -5.74 -2.82
N LEU A 40 2.59 -4.71 -2.03
CA LEU A 40 2.03 -4.61 -0.69
C LEU A 40 0.51 -4.59 -0.74
N LEU A 41 -0.09 -3.76 -1.58
CA LEU A 41 -1.53 -3.60 -1.65
C LEU A 41 -2.25 -4.80 -2.27
N LYS A 42 -1.57 -5.58 -3.10
CA LYS A 42 -2.14 -6.86 -3.56
C LYS A 42 -2.44 -7.79 -2.40
N ASN A 43 -1.63 -7.72 -1.34
CA ASN A 43 -1.72 -8.63 -0.19
C ASN A 43 -2.40 -7.99 1.03
N ALA A 44 -2.37 -6.66 1.14
CA ALA A 44 -3.01 -5.93 2.22
C ALA A 44 -4.45 -5.54 1.81
N ASP A 45 -5.40 -5.71 2.72
CA ASP A 45 -6.79 -5.36 2.46
C ASP A 45 -7.19 -4.11 3.25
N ASN A 46 -8.19 -3.39 2.73
CA ASN A 46 -8.77 -2.22 3.39
C ASN A 46 -9.93 -2.58 4.34
N LYS A 47 -10.18 -3.84 4.59
CA LYS A 47 -11.28 -4.28 5.45
C LYS A 47 -11.16 -3.79 6.89
N VAL A 48 -9.93 -3.55 7.34
CA VAL A 48 -9.66 -3.01 8.67
C VAL A 48 -10.08 -1.54 8.76
N ASN A 49 -10.04 -0.82 7.64
CA ASN A 49 -10.52 0.56 7.57
C ASN A 49 -12.00 0.55 7.13
N PRO A 50 -12.94 1.00 7.99
CA PRO A 50 -14.37 0.95 7.66
C PRO A 50 -14.79 1.89 6.52
N ARG A 51 -13.90 2.79 6.09
CA ARG A 51 -14.19 3.73 5.02
C ARG A 51 -13.73 3.18 3.69
N THR A 52 -14.66 2.90 2.79
CA THR A 52 -14.34 2.54 1.42
C THR A 52 -13.86 3.78 0.66
N ALA A 53 -12.66 3.70 0.09
CA ALA A 53 -12.13 4.81 -0.70
C ALA A 53 -12.87 4.92 -2.04
N THR A 54 -13.34 6.13 -2.33
CA THR A 54 -14.00 6.47 -3.59
C THR A 54 -13.33 7.72 -4.19
N VAL A 55 -13.61 8.00 -5.45
CA VAL A 55 -13.12 9.25 -6.07
C VAL A 55 -13.87 10.42 -5.45
N ASN A 56 -13.15 11.23 -4.70
CA ASN A 56 -13.65 12.41 -4.00
C ASN A 56 -12.63 13.54 -4.11
N PRO A 57 -12.91 14.74 -3.59
CA PRO A 57 -11.95 15.85 -3.66
C PRO A 57 -10.58 15.54 -3.07
N VAL A 58 -10.52 14.73 -2.01
CA VAL A 58 -9.24 14.35 -1.39
C VAL A 58 -8.42 13.49 -2.36
N VAL A 59 -9.02 12.47 -2.94
CA VAL A 59 -8.35 11.61 -3.93
C VAL A 59 -7.87 12.42 -5.13
N ARG A 60 -8.71 13.31 -5.64
CA ARG A 60 -8.37 14.19 -6.78
C ARG A 60 -7.20 15.11 -6.45
N SER A 61 -7.17 15.67 -5.25
CA SER A 61 -6.08 16.54 -4.79
C SER A 61 -4.76 15.79 -4.71
N ILE A 62 -4.78 14.56 -4.22
CA ILE A 62 -3.59 13.71 -4.15
C ILE A 62 -3.10 13.37 -5.56
N GLU A 63 -3.99 12.96 -6.45
CA GLU A 63 -3.64 12.65 -7.84
C GLU A 63 -3.05 13.88 -8.55
N GLU A 64 -3.61 15.05 -8.33
CA GLU A 64 -3.10 16.30 -8.90
C GLU A 64 -1.67 16.58 -8.42
N THR A 65 -1.41 16.42 -7.14
CA THR A 65 -0.06 16.59 -6.59
C THR A 65 0.93 15.62 -7.24
N LEU A 66 0.55 14.34 -7.37
CA LEU A 66 1.39 13.33 -8.00
C LEU A 66 1.66 13.63 -9.48
N THR A 67 0.70 14.24 -10.17
CA THR A 67 0.80 14.54 -11.59
C THR A 67 1.60 15.82 -11.86
N VAL A 68 1.32 16.88 -11.10
CA VAL A 68 1.84 18.23 -11.37
C VAL A 68 3.12 18.52 -10.60
N SER A 69 3.19 18.10 -9.34
CA SER A 69 4.30 18.41 -8.45
C SER A 69 4.63 17.21 -7.57
N PRO A 70 5.09 16.08 -8.17
CA PRO A 70 5.33 14.86 -7.43
C PRO A 70 6.37 15.02 -6.31
N GLU A 71 7.30 15.95 -6.44
CA GLU A 71 8.30 16.25 -5.42
C GLU A 71 7.68 16.79 -4.13
N LEU A 72 6.48 17.35 -4.19
CA LEU A 72 5.77 17.85 -3.01
C LEU A 72 4.95 16.77 -2.31
N TYR A 73 4.75 15.63 -2.94
CA TYR A 73 3.91 14.58 -2.37
C TYR A 73 4.41 14.11 -1.01
N PHE A 74 5.72 13.88 -0.89
CA PHE A 74 6.33 13.45 0.37
C PHE A 74 6.03 14.41 1.53
N PHE A 75 5.99 15.72 1.26
CA PHE A 75 5.74 16.73 2.29
C PHE A 75 4.27 16.92 2.62
N LYS A 76 3.38 16.56 1.71
CA LYS A 76 1.93 16.74 1.89
C LYS A 76 1.23 15.48 2.40
N THR A 77 1.79 14.31 2.14
CA THR A 77 1.14 13.04 2.46
C THR A 77 1.22 12.71 3.93
N LYS A 78 0.16 12.11 4.46
CA LYS A 78 0.18 11.48 5.77
C LYS A 78 0.60 10.01 5.69
N GLY A 79 0.81 9.49 4.47
CA GLY A 79 1.25 8.12 4.25
C GLY A 79 0.14 7.10 4.44
N LEU A 80 0.58 5.87 4.67
CA LEU A 80 -0.29 4.72 4.93
C LEU A 80 0.09 4.10 6.26
N LEU A 81 -0.89 3.70 7.03
CA LEU A 81 -0.67 2.89 8.23
C LEU A 81 -1.11 1.46 7.93
N ILE A 82 -0.17 0.54 7.99
CA ILE A 82 -0.38 -0.88 7.74
C ILE A 82 -0.22 -1.65 9.04
N SER A 83 -1.18 -2.50 9.36
CA SER A 83 -1.11 -3.42 10.50
C SER A 83 -0.77 -4.82 10.02
N THR A 84 0.19 -5.44 10.70
CA THR A 84 0.53 -6.84 10.48
C THR A 84 0.97 -7.47 11.80
N GLN A 85 0.66 -8.76 11.98
CA GLN A 85 1.12 -9.50 13.15
C GLN A 85 2.53 -10.06 12.98
N SER A 86 3.04 -10.10 11.75
CA SER A 86 4.33 -10.64 11.46
C SER A 86 5.08 -9.78 10.46
N CYS A 87 6.21 -9.22 10.92
CA CYS A 87 7.15 -8.48 10.09
C CYS A 87 8.56 -9.01 10.36
N GLU A 88 9.11 -9.75 9.41
CA GLU A 88 10.45 -10.33 9.51
C GLU A 88 11.45 -9.47 8.75
N THR A 89 12.50 -9.04 9.42
CA THR A 89 13.60 -8.31 8.79
C THR A 89 14.48 -9.26 8.00
N LEU A 90 14.69 -8.95 6.73
CA LEU A 90 15.56 -9.70 5.83
C LEU A 90 16.78 -8.85 5.45
N GLU A 91 17.72 -9.45 4.70
CA GLU A 91 18.89 -8.74 4.20
C GLU A 91 18.51 -7.66 3.18
N ARG A 92 19.41 -6.70 2.98
CA ARG A 92 19.29 -5.61 1.98
C ARG A 92 18.07 -4.73 2.18
N ASN A 93 17.77 -4.37 3.44
CA ASN A 93 16.64 -3.52 3.79
C ASN A 93 15.28 -4.06 3.33
N ARG A 94 15.15 -5.38 3.19
CA ARG A 94 13.89 -6.00 2.85
C ARG A 94 13.17 -6.44 4.12
N VAL A 95 11.86 -6.44 4.06
CA VAL A 95 11.01 -6.99 5.11
C VAL A 95 9.99 -7.93 4.50
N LYS A 96 9.68 -8.99 5.25
CA LYS A 96 8.61 -9.93 4.89
C LYS A 96 7.43 -9.66 5.80
N LEU A 97 6.33 -9.24 5.19
CA LEU A 97 5.08 -8.96 5.88
C LEU A 97 4.09 -10.09 5.60
N SER A 98 3.41 -10.56 6.63
CA SER A 98 2.40 -11.61 6.50
C SER A 98 1.04 -11.06 6.91
N PHE A 99 0.02 -11.32 6.08
CA PHE A 99 -1.37 -10.89 6.33
C PHE A 99 -2.25 -12.13 6.40
N ASN A 100 -2.64 -12.51 7.60
CA ASN A 100 -3.39 -13.74 7.86
C ASN A 100 -4.84 -13.48 8.28
N ASP A 101 -5.10 -12.33 8.89
CA ASP A 101 -6.43 -11.96 9.41
C ASP A 101 -6.82 -10.59 8.84
N SER A 102 -7.72 -10.61 7.86
CA SER A 102 -8.18 -9.38 7.19
C SER A 102 -8.99 -8.44 8.09
N GLN A 103 -9.39 -8.89 9.29
CA GLN A 103 -10.12 -8.04 10.24
C GLN A 103 -9.17 -7.18 11.09
N THR A 104 -7.94 -7.64 11.31
CA THR A 104 -6.97 -6.97 12.18
C THR A 104 -5.70 -6.54 11.45
N GLU A 105 -5.47 -7.06 10.24
CA GLU A 105 -4.28 -6.80 9.44
C GLU A 105 -4.66 -6.17 8.11
N GLY A 106 -3.79 -5.31 7.59
CA GLY A 106 -3.97 -4.63 6.32
C GLY A 106 -3.84 -3.12 6.46
N VAL A 107 -4.46 -2.38 5.55
CA VAL A 107 -4.43 -0.91 5.56
C VAL A 107 -5.40 -0.39 6.62
N MET A 108 -4.87 0.13 7.71
CA MET A 108 -5.65 0.71 8.80
C MET A 108 -6.03 2.16 8.55
N ASP A 109 -5.13 2.91 7.92
CA ASP A 109 -5.36 4.33 7.63
C ASP A 109 -4.66 4.69 6.32
N GLY A 110 -5.18 5.70 5.64
CA GLY A 110 -4.64 6.16 4.37
C GLY A 110 -5.27 5.52 3.13
N GLY A 111 -6.48 5.00 3.24
CA GLY A 111 -7.18 4.38 2.11
C GLY A 111 -7.35 5.32 0.91
N HIS A 112 -7.60 6.61 1.15
CA HIS A 112 -7.65 7.61 0.08
C HIS A 112 -6.31 7.80 -0.60
N ASN A 113 -5.21 7.81 0.18
CA ASN A 113 -3.85 7.83 -0.34
C ASN A 113 -3.57 6.59 -1.21
N ALA A 114 -3.89 5.41 -0.70
CA ALA A 114 -3.69 4.16 -1.43
C ALA A 114 -4.44 4.18 -2.77
N PHE A 115 -5.69 4.61 -2.75
CA PHE A 115 -6.51 4.66 -3.95
C PHE A 115 -5.98 5.69 -4.96
N ALA A 116 -5.61 6.89 -4.49
CA ALA A 116 -5.05 7.93 -5.36
C ALA A 116 -3.75 7.50 -6.02
N ILE A 117 -2.84 6.90 -5.25
CA ILE A 117 -1.57 6.38 -5.78
C ILE A 117 -1.83 5.27 -6.79
N GLY A 118 -2.73 4.35 -6.47
CA GLY A 118 -3.09 3.25 -7.36
C GLY A 118 -3.68 3.73 -8.67
N ARG A 119 -4.58 4.70 -8.62
CA ARG A 119 -5.15 5.33 -9.82
C ARG A 119 -4.09 6.04 -10.64
N PHE A 120 -3.19 6.75 -9.99
CA PHE A 120 -2.08 7.45 -10.65
C PHE A 120 -1.19 6.46 -11.40
N ILE A 121 -0.80 5.35 -10.76
CA ILE A 121 0.01 4.30 -11.40
C ILE A 121 -0.74 3.69 -12.58
N TYR A 122 -2.02 3.38 -12.41
CA TYR A 122 -2.84 2.84 -13.48
C TYR A 122 -2.89 3.79 -14.69
N LYS A 123 -3.12 5.07 -14.45
CA LYS A 123 -3.16 6.08 -15.52
C LYS A 123 -1.84 6.17 -16.28
N LYS A 124 -0.73 6.08 -15.57
CA LYS A 124 0.59 6.12 -16.21
C LYS A 124 0.84 4.93 -17.12
N LEU A 125 0.35 3.75 -16.76
CA LEU A 125 0.63 2.52 -17.47
C LEU A 125 -0.42 2.19 -18.53
N TYR A 126 -1.68 2.56 -18.32
CA TYR A 126 -2.80 2.18 -19.15
C TYR A 126 -3.57 3.35 -19.75
N GLY A 127 -3.29 4.57 -19.31
CA GLY A 127 -4.01 5.75 -19.74
C GLY A 127 -5.14 6.11 -18.79
N GLU A 128 -6.35 6.33 -19.30
CA GLU A 128 -7.47 6.76 -18.46
C GLU A 128 -7.93 5.67 -17.49
N CYS A 129 -8.19 6.05 -16.24
CA CYS A 129 -8.65 5.14 -15.19
C CYS A 129 -10.17 5.27 -15.01
N LYS A 130 -10.88 4.15 -15.23
CA LYS A 130 -12.34 4.08 -15.10
C LYS A 130 -12.79 3.69 -13.69
N PHE A 131 -11.88 3.26 -12.84
CA PHE A 131 -12.23 2.80 -11.49
C PHE A 131 -12.58 3.99 -10.60
N LYS A 132 -13.75 3.94 -9.98
CA LYS A 132 -14.25 4.99 -9.08
C LYS A 132 -14.19 4.61 -7.63
N GLU A 133 -13.94 3.33 -7.33
CA GLU A 133 -13.83 2.82 -5.98
C GLU A 133 -12.59 1.94 -5.85
N TRP A 134 -12.02 1.93 -4.65
CA TRP A 134 -10.86 1.11 -4.33
C TRP A 134 -11.06 -0.37 -4.67
N LYS A 135 -12.23 -0.94 -4.33
CA LYS A 135 -12.49 -2.35 -4.56
C LYS A 135 -12.44 -2.75 -6.04
N GLU A 136 -12.78 -1.84 -6.95
CA GLU A 136 -12.68 -2.08 -8.39
C GLU A 136 -11.22 -2.19 -8.83
N LEU A 137 -10.39 -1.25 -8.37
CA LEU A 137 -8.95 -1.25 -8.66
C LEU A 137 -8.27 -2.46 -8.01
N LYS A 138 -8.65 -2.79 -6.78
CA LYS A 138 -8.14 -3.97 -6.07
C LYS A 138 -8.49 -5.25 -6.80
N ALA A 139 -9.71 -5.38 -7.31
CA ALA A 139 -10.12 -6.55 -8.10
C ALA A 139 -9.28 -6.68 -9.37
N PHE A 140 -8.96 -5.57 -10.03
CA PHE A 140 -8.06 -5.58 -11.19
C PHE A 140 -6.68 -6.12 -10.81
N TRP A 141 -6.11 -5.66 -9.68
CA TRP A 141 -4.80 -6.11 -9.23
C TRP A 141 -4.79 -7.54 -8.70
N ASP A 142 -5.89 -8.01 -8.17
CA ASP A 142 -5.99 -9.39 -7.66
C ASP A 142 -6.04 -10.42 -8.79
N ASN A 143 -6.37 -10.01 -10.01
CA ASN A 143 -6.28 -10.88 -11.18
C ASN A 143 -4.81 -11.10 -11.54
N GLU A 144 -4.38 -12.35 -11.58
CA GLU A 144 -2.97 -12.71 -11.79
C GLU A 144 -2.40 -12.22 -13.12
N GLU A 145 -3.19 -12.29 -14.18
CA GLU A 145 -2.75 -11.82 -15.51
C GLU A 145 -2.57 -10.30 -15.53
N ASN A 146 -3.52 -9.57 -14.94
CA ASN A 146 -3.44 -8.12 -14.83
C ASN A 146 -2.24 -7.69 -13.99
N TYR A 147 -2.02 -8.37 -12.87
CA TYR A 147 -0.88 -8.08 -12.00
C TYR A 147 0.44 -8.32 -12.70
N ALA A 148 0.58 -9.43 -13.41
CA ALA A 148 1.80 -9.75 -14.16
C ALA A 148 2.05 -8.72 -15.26
N ASP A 149 1.02 -8.30 -16.00
CA ASP A 149 1.13 -7.27 -17.02
C ASP A 149 1.54 -5.92 -16.41
N LEU A 150 0.96 -5.56 -15.27
CA LEU A 150 1.29 -4.32 -14.56
C LEU A 150 2.75 -4.30 -14.10
N GLU A 151 3.25 -5.39 -13.51
CA GLU A 151 4.66 -5.51 -13.12
C GLU A 151 5.58 -5.36 -14.33
N LYS A 152 5.24 -6.02 -15.42
CA LYS A 152 6.02 -5.95 -16.66
C LYS A 152 6.07 -4.54 -17.22
N ARG A 153 4.95 -3.84 -17.25
CA ARG A 153 4.88 -2.45 -17.77
C ARG A 153 5.63 -1.47 -16.87
N TYR A 154 5.60 -1.70 -15.58
CA TYR A 154 6.27 -0.83 -14.61
C TYR A 154 7.80 -0.91 -14.74
N ARG A 155 8.33 -2.06 -15.10
CA ARG A 155 9.76 -2.24 -15.35
C ARG A 155 10.13 -1.68 -16.72
#